data_a504748d1ea6c1458f320c98198b76ef
#
_entry.id   a504748d1ea6c1458f320c98198b76ef
#
_cell.length_a   1.000
_cell.length_b   1.000
_cell.length_c   1.000
_cell.angle_alpha   90.00
_cell.angle_beta   90.00
_cell.angle_gamma   90.00
#
_symmetry.space_group_name_H-M   'P 1'
#
loop_
_entity.id
_entity.type
_entity.pdbx_description
1 polymer ?
#
loop_
_entity_poly.entity_id
_entity_poly.type
_entity_poly.pdbx_seq_one_letter_code
_entity_poly.pdbx_strand_id
1 'polypeptide(L)'
;MTKLATPFVTNDDLIIVEALVTGPCGTHPGRFVLDTGAAATTMTHELAESLGYSPRDGFRRTKVHTAIGVEEGYVLRVSEFTVLRFTLTSFPINVFDLGHDDIDGLLGMNFLSDFNYEIRSSERRILVEKDRPRKA
;
A
#
# COMPACT_ATOMS: atom_id res chain seq x y z
N MET A 1 1.72 -25.14 0.60
CA MET A 1 2.27 -23.82 0.28
C MET A 1 2.98 -23.23 1.48
N THR A 2 4.12 -22.65 1.26
CA THR A 2 4.90 -22.04 2.33
C THR A 2 4.30 -20.68 2.70
N LYS A 3 4.02 -20.48 3.98
CA LYS A 3 3.62 -19.18 4.49
C LYS A 3 4.87 -18.35 4.81
N LEU A 4 4.90 -17.14 4.35
CA LEU A 4 5.99 -16.21 4.61
C LEU A 4 5.59 -15.27 5.76
N ALA A 5 6.52 -15.07 6.68
CA ALA A 5 6.27 -14.21 7.85
C ALA A 5 6.86 -12.83 7.64
N THR A 6 6.08 -11.81 7.96
CA THR A 6 6.50 -10.40 7.95
C THR A 6 6.23 -9.80 9.32
N PRO A 7 7.23 -9.17 9.95
CA PRO A 7 7.00 -8.45 11.20
C PRO A 7 6.19 -7.20 10.97
N PHE A 8 5.45 -6.77 11.98
CA PHE A 8 4.77 -5.48 11.94
C PHE A 8 4.96 -4.75 13.27
N VAL A 9 4.70 -3.44 13.23
CA VAL A 9 4.64 -2.62 14.43
C VAL A 9 3.22 -2.09 14.58
N THR A 10 2.86 -1.67 15.79
CA THR A 10 1.56 -1.06 16.04
C THR A 10 1.74 0.40 16.41
N ASN A 11 0.80 1.24 15.97
CA ASN A 11 0.71 2.64 16.33
C ASN A 11 -0.78 2.97 16.45
N ASP A 12 -1.22 3.37 17.65
CA ASP A 12 -2.64 3.61 17.95
C ASP A 12 -3.56 2.47 17.48
N ASP A 13 -3.14 1.23 17.74
CA ASP A 13 -3.83 0.00 17.35
C ASP A 13 -3.86 -0.27 15.83
N LEU A 14 -3.20 0.55 15.04
CA LEU A 14 -3.02 0.28 13.62
C LEU A 14 -1.86 -0.68 13.40
N ILE A 15 -2.03 -1.61 12.46
CA ILE A 15 -0.97 -2.53 12.05
C ILE A 15 -0.18 -1.87 10.93
N ILE A 16 1.11 -1.67 11.14
CA ILE A 16 1.99 -1.00 10.18
C ILE A 16 3.05 -1.98 9.69
N VAL A 17 3.13 -2.13 8.38
CA VAL A 17 4.15 -2.93 7.70
C VAL A 17 5.03 -2.01 6.86
N GLU A 18 6.30 -2.39 6.70
CA GLU A 18 7.19 -1.67 5.80
C GLU A 18 6.98 -2.16 4.37
N ALA A 19 6.84 -1.24 3.45
CA ALA A 19 6.82 -1.51 2.02
C ALA A 19 7.99 -0.81 1.34
N LEU A 20 8.44 -1.34 0.22
CA LEU A 20 9.40 -0.69 -0.66
C LEU A 20 8.70 -0.30 -1.94
N VAL A 21 8.79 0.97 -2.30
CA VAL A 21 8.15 1.51 -3.49
C VAL A 21 9.22 2.05 -4.42
N THR A 22 9.17 1.66 -5.68
CA THR A 22 10.17 2.06 -6.68
C THR A 22 9.53 2.96 -7.73
N GLY A 23 10.20 4.07 -7.98
CA GLY A 23 9.84 5.03 -9.02
C GLY A 23 11.08 5.53 -9.77
N PRO A 24 10.93 6.59 -10.58
CA PRO A 24 12.04 7.13 -11.39
C PRO A 24 13.28 7.53 -10.59
N CYS A 25 13.10 7.98 -9.35
CA CYS A 25 14.21 8.41 -8.50
C CYS A 25 14.73 7.33 -7.56
N GLY A 26 14.31 6.08 -7.73
CA GLY A 26 14.81 4.95 -6.96
C GLY A 26 13.76 4.31 -6.07
N THR A 27 14.23 3.53 -5.10
CA THR A 27 13.38 2.78 -4.18
C THR A 27 13.42 3.43 -2.80
N HIS A 28 12.23 3.65 -2.22
CA HIS A 28 12.09 4.23 -0.90
C HIS A 28 11.24 3.33 0.00
N PRO A 29 11.61 3.19 1.28
CA PRO A 29 10.74 2.51 2.24
C PRO A 29 9.57 3.41 2.61
N GLY A 30 8.44 2.79 2.90
CA GLY A 30 7.25 3.48 3.39
C GLY A 30 6.57 2.68 4.48
N ARG A 31 5.92 3.38 5.39
CA ARG A 31 5.14 2.79 6.47
C ARG A 31 3.68 2.74 6.03
N PHE A 32 3.20 1.54 5.79
CA PHE A 32 1.85 1.31 5.27
C PHE A 32 0.97 0.64 6.33
N VAL A 33 -0.21 1.18 6.52
CA VAL A 33 -1.23 0.57 7.39
C VAL A 33 -1.89 -0.57 6.64
N LEU A 34 -1.99 -1.73 7.28
CA LEU A 34 -2.78 -2.84 6.76
C LEU A 34 -4.26 -2.47 6.88
N ASP A 35 -4.91 -2.19 5.76
CA ASP A 35 -6.27 -1.66 5.75
C ASP A 35 -7.19 -2.47 4.83
N THR A 36 -7.85 -3.46 5.43
CA THR A 36 -8.81 -4.30 4.69
C THR A 36 -10.07 -3.56 4.32
N GLY A 37 -10.31 -2.39 4.92
CA GLY A 37 -11.44 -1.53 4.57
C GLY A 37 -11.19 -0.63 3.37
N ALA A 38 -9.93 -0.52 2.92
CA ALA A 38 -9.58 0.27 1.75
C ALA A 38 -9.59 -0.60 0.50
N ALA A 39 -10.34 -0.21 -0.51
CA ALA A 39 -10.38 -0.95 -1.78
C ALA A 39 -9.05 -0.83 -2.53
N ALA A 40 -8.42 0.32 -2.46
CA ALA A 40 -7.20 0.64 -3.18
C ALA A 40 -6.05 0.95 -2.24
N THR A 41 -4.85 0.51 -2.62
CA THR A 41 -3.61 0.92 -1.95
C THR A 41 -3.37 2.39 -2.25
N THR A 42 -2.98 3.13 -1.22
CA THR A 42 -2.82 4.59 -1.30
C THR A 42 -1.48 5.00 -0.72
N MET A 43 -0.86 6.02 -1.28
CA MET A 43 0.33 6.64 -0.70
C MET A 43 0.18 8.16 -0.66
N THR A 44 0.96 8.81 0.20
CA THR A 44 0.96 10.26 0.33
C THR A 44 1.59 10.93 -0.89
N HIS A 45 1.27 12.20 -1.11
CA HIS A 45 1.95 13.01 -2.12
C HIS A 45 3.45 13.11 -1.84
N GLU A 46 3.83 13.19 -0.59
CA GLU A 46 5.23 13.29 -0.18
C GLU A 46 6.04 12.08 -0.61
N LEU A 47 5.50 10.88 -0.37
CA LEU A 47 6.17 9.66 -0.82
C LEU A 47 6.24 9.61 -2.35
N ALA A 48 5.16 9.93 -3.04
CA ALA A 48 5.12 9.94 -4.50
C ALA A 48 6.19 10.90 -5.06
N GLU A 49 6.29 12.10 -4.52
CA GLU A 49 7.31 13.08 -4.94
C GLU A 49 8.72 12.57 -4.70
N SER A 50 8.97 11.95 -3.55
CA SER A 50 10.27 11.36 -3.24
C SER A 50 10.69 10.30 -4.25
N LEU A 51 9.71 9.59 -4.83
CA LEU A 51 9.95 8.58 -5.85
C LEU A 51 10.15 9.15 -7.24
N GLY A 52 9.92 10.45 -7.42
CA GLY A 52 10.03 11.12 -8.70
C GLY A 52 8.74 11.17 -9.49
N TYR A 53 7.61 10.91 -8.86
CA TYR A 53 6.30 10.99 -9.50
C TYR A 53 5.64 12.36 -9.25
N SER A 54 4.81 12.75 -10.20
CA SER A 54 3.98 13.95 -10.12
C SER A 54 2.59 13.64 -10.67
N PRO A 55 1.60 14.53 -10.48
CA PRO A 55 0.24 14.29 -10.99
C PRO A 55 0.17 13.98 -12.49
N ARG A 56 1.10 14.47 -13.29
CA ARG A 56 1.14 14.17 -14.73
C ARG A 56 1.43 12.70 -15.04
N ASP A 57 2.02 11.98 -14.10
CA ASP A 57 2.32 10.55 -14.25
C ASP A 57 1.09 9.68 -14.00
N GLY A 58 0.04 10.27 -13.44
CA GLY A 58 -1.21 9.59 -13.19
C GLY A 58 -1.96 9.27 -14.48
N PHE A 59 -2.56 8.08 -14.53
CA PHE A 59 -3.38 7.69 -15.67
C PHE A 59 -4.87 7.95 -15.42
N ARG A 60 -5.25 8.29 -14.21
CA ARG A 60 -6.63 8.60 -13.83
C ARG A 60 -6.65 9.54 -12.64
N ARG A 61 -7.59 10.50 -12.65
CA ARG A 61 -7.86 11.34 -11.50
C ARG A 61 -8.90 10.67 -10.61
N THR A 62 -8.77 10.86 -9.30
CA THR A 62 -9.70 10.31 -8.33
C THR A 62 -10.14 11.39 -7.35
N LYS A 63 -11.32 11.17 -6.74
CA LYS A 63 -11.86 12.02 -5.69
C LYS A 63 -12.31 11.15 -4.54
N VAL A 64 -11.99 11.57 -3.32
CA VAL A 64 -12.47 10.93 -2.10
C VAL A 64 -13.32 11.94 -1.34
N HIS A 65 -14.53 11.55 -1.00
CA HIS A 65 -15.41 12.36 -0.17
C HIS A 65 -15.08 12.13 1.30
N THR A 66 -14.77 13.20 2.00
CA THR A 66 -14.49 13.17 3.44
C THR A 66 -15.54 13.99 4.18
N ALA A 67 -15.55 13.92 5.50
CA ALA A 67 -16.49 14.68 6.33
C ALA A 67 -16.33 16.21 6.18
N ILE A 68 -15.15 16.68 5.75
CA ILE A 68 -14.83 18.10 5.64
C ILE A 68 -14.71 18.58 4.19
N GLY A 69 -14.98 17.74 3.20
CA GLY A 69 -14.92 18.13 1.80
C GLY A 69 -14.53 17.02 0.86
N VAL A 70 -13.97 17.42 -0.28
CA VAL A 70 -13.53 16.48 -1.32
C VAL A 70 -12.02 16.59 -1.44
N GLU A 71 -11.35 15.44 -1.29
CA GLU A 71 -9.92 15.34 -1.56
C GLU A 71 -9.73 14.86 -2.99
N GLU A 72 -8.86 15.55 -3.73
CA GLU A 72 -8.50 15.16 -5.08
C GLU A 72 -7.17 14.43 -5.07
N GLY A 73 -7.07 13.40 -5.88
CA GLY A 73 -5.87 12.62 -6.06
C GLY A 73 -5.78 12.07 -7.46
N TYR A 74 -4.85 11.17 -7.64
CA TYR A 74 -4.65 10.51 -8.92
C TYR A 74 -4.18 9.09 -8.70
N VAL A 75 -4.31 8.26 -9.71
CA VAL A 75 -3.82 6.88 -9.70
C VAL A 75 -2.64 6.79 -10.64
N LEU A 76 -1.55 6.21 -10.16
CA LEU A 76 -0.40 5.93 -11.01
C LEU A 76 0.04 4.48 -10.82
N ARG A 77 0.83 3.99 -11.77
CA ARG A 77 1.44 2.66 -11.67
C ARG A 77 2.88 2.82 -11.26
N VAL A 78 3.21 2.35 -10.05
CA VAL A 78 4.60 2.36 -9.60
C VAL A 78 5.36 1.24 -10.32
N SER A 79 6.66 1.45 -10.55
CA SER A 79 7.49 0.46 -11.23
C SER A 79 7.50 -0.86 -10.49
N GLU A 80 7.73 -0.80 -9.17
CA GLU A 80 7.70 -1.98 -8.30
C GLU A 80 7.12 -1.60 -6.94
N PHE A 81 6.38 -2.52 -6.37
CA PHE A 81 5.83 -2.41 -5.02
C PHE A 81 6.10 -3.72 -4.29
N THR A 82 6.89 -3.66 -3.23
CA THR A 82 7.27 -4.84 -2.44
C THR A 82 6.73 -4.70 -1.04
N VAL A 83 5.87 -5.60 -0.65
CA VAL A 83 5.32 -5.65 0.71
C VAL A 83 4.95 -7.09 1.04
N LEU A 84 4.99 -7.44 2.32
CA LEU A 84 4.68 -8.80 2.78
C LEU A 84 5.48 -9.87 2.03
N ARG A 85 6.70 -9.50 1.60
CA ARG A 85 7.67 -10.36 0.89
C ARG A 85 7.28 -10.69 -0.56
N PHE A 86 6.35 -9.96 -1.14
CA PHE A 86 5.96 -10.11 -2.54
C PHE A 86 6.20 -8.81 -3.29
N THR A 87 6.69 -8.93 -4.51
CA THR A 87 6.95 -7.77 -5.39
C THR A 87 5.98 -7.81 -6.56
N LEU A 88 5.27 -6.71 -6.77
CA LEU A 88 4.40 -6.51 -7.92
C LEU A 88 4.96 -5.39 -8.79
N THR A 89 4.89 -5.58 -10.10
CA THR A 89 5.34 -4.57 -11.07
C THR A 89 4.15 -3.85 -11.66
N SER A 90 4.34 -2.59 -12.07
CA SER A 90 3.27 -1.75 -12.63
C SER A 90 2.01 -1.74 -11.78
N PHE A 91 2.21 -1.64 -10.47
CA PHE A 91 1.11 -1.75 -9.50
C PHE A 91 0.38 -0.43 -9.34
N PRO A 92 -0.97 -0.41 -9.45
CA PRO A 92 -1.72 0.83 -9.31
C PRO A 92 -1.84 1.27 -7.85
N ILE A 93 -1.47 2.50 -7.59
CA ILE A 93 -1.56 3.12 -6.25
C ILE A 93 -2.25 4.47 -6.39
N ASN A 94 -3.20 4.74 -5.50
CA ASN A 94 -3.81 6.06 -5.38
C ASN A 94 -2.87 6.98 -4.62
N VAL A 95 -2.82 8.23 -5.02
CA VAL A 95 -2.05 9.27 -4.33
C VAL A 95 -3.01 10.27 -3.73
N PHE A 96 -3.04 10.34 -2.40
CA PHE A 96 -3.87 11.26 -1.62
C PHE A 96 -3.12 11.75 -0.40
N ASP A 97 -3.58 12.85 0.18
CA ASP A 97 -3.14 13.27 1.50
C ASP A 97 -3.90 12.43 2.55
N LEU A 98 -3.16 11.76 3.42
CA LEU A 98 -3.74 10.87 4.44
C LEU A 98 -3.93 11.55 5.80
N GLY A 99 -3.40 12.76 5.97
CA GLY A 99 -3.57 13.50 7.21
C GLY A 99 -2.81 12.97 8.43
N HIS A 100 -1.88 12.05 8.25
CA HIS A 100 -1.03 11.48 9.30
C HIS A 100 0.44 11.67 8.96
N ASP A 101 1.21 12.23 9.89
CA ASP A 101 2.61 12.58 9.62
C ASP A 101 3.56 11.39 9.59
N ASP A 102 3.22 10.31 10.27
CA ASP A 102 4.09 9.15 10.42
C ASP A 102 3.65 7.92 9.63
N ILE A 103 2.68 8.09 8.73
CA ILE A 103 2.18 7.04 7.85
C ILE A 103 2.35 7.50 6.41
N ASP A 104 2.93 6.62 5.58
CA ASP A 104 3.19 6.91 4.18
C ASP A 104 2.11 6.35 3.24
N GLY A 105 1.33 5.39 3.71
CA GLY A 105 0.31 4.80 2.86
C GLY A 105 -0.63 3.85 3.58
N LEU A 106 -1.61 3.36 2.80
CA LEU A 106 -2.56 2.33 3.20
C LEU A 106 -2.40 1.15 2.24
N LEU A 107 -2.24 -0.05 2.79
CA LEU A 107 -2.22 -1.27 1.99
C LEU A 107 -3.66 -1.78 1.87
N GLY A 108 -4.20 -1.69 0.68
CA GLY A 108 -5.61 -1.97 0.42
C GLY A 108 -5.88 -3.32 -0.24
N MET A 109 -7.15 -3.55 -0.53
CA MET A 109 -7.62 -4.83 -1.05
C MET A 109 -7.16 -5.13 -2.46
N ASN A 110 -6.79 -4.13 -3.26
CA ASN A 110 -6.22 -4.39 -4.59
C ASN A 110 -4.90 -5.17 -4.52
N PHE A 111 -4.22 -5.13 -3.38
CA PHE A 111 -3.08 -5.99 -3.08
C PHE A 111 -3.53 -7.24 -2.32
N LEU A 112 -4.23 -7.04 -1.21
CA LEU A 112 -4.51 -8.10 -0.24
C LEU A 112 -5.41 -9.22 -0.79
N SER A 113 -6.27 -8.92 -1.76
CA SER A 113 -7.23 -9.90 -2.29
C SER A 113 -6.58 -11.07 -3.03
N ASP A 114 -5.32 -10.93 -3.45
CA ASP A 114 -4.59 -12.00 -4.14
C ASP A 114 -3.86 -12.94 -3.18
N PHE A 115 -3.99 -12.72 -1.88
CA PHE A 115 -3.24 -13.45 -0.86
C PHE A 115 -4.17 -13.98 0.22
N ASN A 116 -3.76 -15.08 0.83
CA ASN A 116 -4.30 -15.51 2.12
C ASN A 116 -3.35 -15.00 3.20
N TYR A 117 -3.90 -14.38 4.23
CA TYR A 117 -3.06 -13.81 5.29
C TYR A 117 -3.66 -14.09 6.66
N GLU A 118 -2.77 -14.24 7.63
CA GLU A 118 -3.11 -14.50 9.02
C GLU A 118 -2.36 -13.50 9.90
N ILE A 119 -3.11 -12.75 10.71
CA ILE A 119 -2.53 -11.79 11.63
C ILE A 119 -2.31 -12.48 12.97
N ARG A 120 -1.05 -12.56 13.38
CA ARG A 120 -0.65 -13.12 14.66
C ARG A 120 -0.31 -11.97 15.61
N SER A 121 -1.33 -11.43 16.26
CA SER A 121 -1.22 -10.19 17.02
C SER A 121 -0.21 -10.26 18.15
N SER A 122 -0.22 -11.33 18.93
CA SER A 122 0.70 -11.50 20.06
C SER A 122 2.15 -11.68 19.63
N GLU A 123 2.37 -12.18 18.43
CA GLU A 123 3.70 -12.41 17.86
C GLU A 123 4.18 -11.25 17.00
N ARG A 124 3.31 -10.25 16.76
CA ARG A 124 3.62 -9.09 15.92
C ARG A 124 4.11 -9.47 14.54
N ARG A 125 3.45 -10.43 13.91
CA ARG A 125 3.78 -10.84 12.55
C ARG A 125 2.54 -11.24 11.78
N ILE A 126 2.66 -11.14 10.46
CA ILE A 126 1.65 -11.55 9.51
C ILE A 126 2.21 -12.72 8.71
N LEU A 127 1.44 -13.80 8.62
CA LEU A 127 1.76 -14.93 7.77
C LEU A 127 0.98 -14.77 6.48
N VAL A 128 1.67 -14.89 5.36
CA VAL A 128 1.09 -14.65 4.04
C VAL A 128 1.44 -15.81 3.10
N GLU A 129 0.46 -16.24 2.33
CA GLU A 129 0.68 -17.15 1.21
C GLU A 129 -0.09 -16.62 -0.01
N LYS A 130 0.48 -16.81 -1.19
CA LYS A 130 -0.18 -16.39 -2.40
C LYS A 130 -1.34 -17.34 -2.70
N ASP A 131 -2.51 -16.77 -2.99
CA ASP A 131 -3.65 -17.56 -3.41
C ASP A 131 -3.36 -18.20 -4.77
N ARG A 132 -3.88 -19.42 -4.98
CA ARG A 132 -3.69 -20.10 -6.26
C ARG A 132 -4.50 -19.39 -7.34
N PRO A 133 -3.94 -19.23 -8.56
CA PRO A 133 -4.73 -18.70 -9.66
C PRO A 133 -5.99 -19.53 -9.83
N ARG A 134 -7.14 -18.85 -9.89
CA ARG A 134 -8.40 -19.53 -10.19
C ARG A 134 -8.32 -20.04 -11.62
N LYS A 135 -8.66 -21.29 -11.81
CA LYS A 135 -8.86 -21.80 -13.17
C LYS A 135 -10.05 -21.07 -13.77
N ALA A 136 -9.83 -20.46 -14.92
CA ALA A 136 -10.86 -19.79 -15.66
C ALA A 136 -11.95 -20.79 -16.10
#